data_aa0f3677ffa5adf0ecae87118b5c7b2d
#
_entry.id   aa0f3677ffa5adf0ecae87118b5c7b2d
#
_cell.length_a   1.000
_cell.length_b   1.000
_cell.length_c   1.000
_cell.angle_alpha   90.00
_cell.angle_beta   90.00
_cell.angle_gamma   90.00
#
_symmetry.space_group_name_H-M   'P 1'
#
loop_
_entity.id
_entity.type
_entity.pdbx_description
1 polymer ?
#
loop_
_entity_poly.entity_id
_entity_poly.type
_entity_poly.pdbx_seq_one_letter_code
_entity_poly.pdbx_strand_id
1 'polypeptide(L)'
;MKLSHVIPLIAAIISGMSIAADPTKKTWDFEKDESGRIAKGFTNEVGQWEVAKDGDNHVLYQKAKNDDATFNVALVEGTSCKDIDLSVKLKAVAGEVDRGGGLVWRAKDSKNYYLARYNPLEDNFRVYKVQDGKRTQFQSAKIPGDDKWYTLRVTMVVTKIACDLDDQKYLEVEDATFPEAGMIGLWSKADAQSYFDDLTVSE
;
A
#
# COMPACT_ATOMS: atom_id res chain seq x y z
N MET A 1 3.13 50.97 -56.34
CA MET A 1 3.61 50.80 -54.97
C MET A 1 2.93 49.52 -54.36
N LYS A 2 3.66 48.43 -54.26
CA LYS A 2 3.12 47.16 -53.62
C LYS A 2 3.64 47.13 -52.19
N LEU A 3 2.74 47.21 -51.19
CA LEU A 3 3.06 47.01 -49.79
C LEU A 3 3.12 45.50 -49.53
N SER A 4 4.31 45.02 -49.19
CA SER A 4 4.52 43.66 -48.72
C SER A 4 4.23 43.60 -47.19
N HIS A 5 3.23 42.82 -46.78
CA HIS A 5 2.94 42.56 -45.37
C HIS A 5 3.84 41.40 -44.89
N VAL A 6 4.74 41.69 -43.97
CA VAL A 6 5.53 40.69 -43.25
C VAL A 6 4.77 40.29 -42.00
N ILE A 7 4.34 39.03 -41.92
CA ILE A 7 3.70 38.47 -40.75
C ILE A 7 4.82 37.90 -39.86
N PRO A 8 4.96 38.31 -38.60
CA PRO A 8 5.93 37.69 -37.69
C PRO A 8 5.42 36.32 -37.21
N LEU A 9 6.25 35.31 -37.43
CA LEU A 9 6.05 33.95 -36.89
C LEU A 9 6.38 33.95 -35.40
N ILE A 10 5.36 33.88 -34.55
CA ILE A 10 5.55 33.71 -33.10
C ILE A 10 5.80 32.22 -32.82
N ALA A 11 7.03 31.87 -32.53
CA ALA A 11 7.39 30.54 -32.05
C ALA A 11 6.99 30.40 -30.56
N ALA A 12 5.97 29.60 -30.29
CA ALA A 12 5.58 29.24 -28.93
C ALA A 12 6.62 28.25 -28.35
N ILE A 13 7.41 28.71 -27.40
CA ILE A 13 8.30 27.85 -26.60
C ILE A 13 7.44 27.12 -25.58
N ILE A 14 7.14 25.84 -25.83
CA ILE A 14 6.54 24.95 -24.85
C ILE A 14 7.66 24.56 -23.88
N SER A 15 7.72 25.22 -22.74
CA SER A 15 8.57 24.83 -21.62
C SER A 15 8.01 23.56 -21.00
N GLY A 16 8.58 22.40 -21.33
CA GLY A 16 8.28 21.14 -20.67
C GLY A 16 8.77 21.20 -19.23
N MET A 17 7.85 21.32 -18.27
CA MET A 17 8.17 21.13 -16.86
C MET A 17 8.49 19.63 -16.67
N SER A 18 9.76 19.30 -16.57
CA SER A 18 10.21 18.02 -16.05
C SER A 18 9.89 18.01 -14.56
N ILE A 19 8.93 17.16 -14.14
CA ILE A 19 8.71 16.89 -12.72
C ILE A 19 9.90 16.03 -12.30
N ALA A 20 10.82 16.61 -11.54
CA ALA A 20 11.91 15.86 -10.92
C ALA A 20 11.29 14.83 -9.96
N ALA A 21 11.72 13.56 -10.05
CA ALA A 21 11.29 12.53 -9.12
C ALA A 21 11.76 12.95 -7.70
N ASP A 22 10.88 12.77 -6.71
CA ASP A 22 11.23 12.98 -5.30
C ASP A 22 12.33 11.97 -4.92
N PRO A 23 13.54 12.41 -4.52
CA PRO A 23 14.65 11.51 -4.25
C PRO A 23 14.41 10.61 -3.02
N THR A 24 13.41 10.90 -2.20
CA THR A 24 13.04 10.10 -1.02
C THR A 24 12.02 9.00 -1.35
N LYS A 25 11.36 9.08 -2.51
CA LYS A 25 10.31 8.15 -2.91
C LYS A 25 10.89 6.82 -3.41
N LYS A 26 10.50 5.72 -2.78
CA LYS A 26 10.80 4.34 -3.22
C LYS A 26 9.52 3.65 -3.68
N THR A 27 9.61 2.86 -4.76
CA THR A 27 8.47 2.12 -5.33
C THR A 27 8.87 0.68 -5.63
N TRP A 28 7.98 -0.27 -5.36
CA TRP A 28 8.05 -1.68 -5.75
C TRP A 28 6.85 -1.97 -6.65
N ASP A 29 7.13 -2.12 -7.95
CA ASP A 29 6.15 -2.37 -9.01
C ASP A 29 6.13 -3.84 -9.48
N PHE A 30 7.00 -4.67 -8.93
CA PHE A 30 7.15 -6.12 -9.17
C PHE A 30 7.41 -6.54 -10.61
N GLU A 31 7.45 -5.64 -11.58
CA GLU A 31 7.53 -5.93 -13.03
C GLU A 31 8.80 -6.70 -13.44
N LYS A 32 9.87 -6.58 -12.65
CA LYS A 32 11.15 -7.23 -12.90
C LYS A 32 11.41 -8.45 -12.03
N ASP A 33 10.44 -8.81 -11.17
CA ASP A 33 10.57 -9.92 -10.25
C ASP A 33 10.11 -11.24 -10.89
N GLU A 34 10.70 -12.35 -10.43
CA GLU A 34 10.43 -13.69 -10.95
C GLU A 34 9.09 -14.22 -10.41
N SER A 35 8.16 -14.59 -11.30
CA SER A 35 6.88 -15.20 -10.91
C SER A 35 7.08 -16.52 -10.15
N GLY A 36 6.26 -16.76 -9.13
CA GLY A 36 6.30 -17.93 -8.25
C GLY A 36 7.32 -17.82 -7.11
N ARG A 37 7.99 -16.67 -6.95
CA ARG A 37 8.90 -16.39 -5.84
C ARG A 37 8.47 -15.15 -5.08
N ILE A 38 8.94 -15.02 -3.84
CA ILE A 38 8.78 -13.76 -3.09
C ILE A 38 9.48 -12.62 -3.85
N ALA A 39 8.88 -11.44 -3.88
CA ALA A 39 9.46 -10.28 -4.53
C ALA A 39 10.80 -9.88 -3.89
N LYS A 40 11.69 -9.33 -4.70
CA LYS A 40 13.01 -8.89 -4.24
C LYS A 40 12.89 -7.81 -3.16
N GLY A 41 13.58 -8.00 -2.05
CA GLY A 41 13.56 -7.08 -0.90
C GLY A 41 12.36 -7.28 0.02
N PHE A 42 11.58 -8.35 -0.15
CA PHE A 42 10.53 -8.73 0.78
C PHE A 42 10.89 -10.00 1.55
N THR A 43 10.46 -10.07 2.81
CA THR A 43 10.45 -11.29 3.61
C THR A 43 9.04 -11.85 3.71
N ASN A 44 8.94 -13.19 3.64
CA ASN A 44 7.71 -13.93 3.85
C ASN A 44 7.61 -14.31 5.33
N GLU A 45 7.12 -13.39 6.17
CA GLU A 45 7.05 -13.60 7.62
C GLU A 45 5.99 -14.61 8.01
N VAL A 46 4.79 -14.46 7.46
CA VAL A 46 3.63 -15.36 7.68
C VAL A 46 2.80 -15.41 6.41
N GLY A 47 2.30 -16.58 6.06
CA GLY A 47 1.49 -16.79 4.86
C GLY A 47 2.31 -17.37 3.70
N GLN A 48 1.84 -17.14 2.47
CA GLN A 48 2.51 -17.54 1.24
C GLN A 48 2.43 -16.41 0.22
N TRP A 49 3.56 -15.74 0.06
CA TRP A 49 3.67 -14.56 -0.79
C TRP A 49 4.56 -14.88 -1.99
N GLU A 50 4.10 -14.55 -3.17
CA GLU A 50 4.86 -14.72 -4.41
C GLU A 50 4.47 -13.66 -5.44
N VAL A 51 5.35 -13.39 -6.37
CA VAL A 51 5.02 -12.61 -7.56
C VAL A 51 4.13 -13.46 -8.46
N ALA A 52 3.00 -12.91 -8.88
CA ALA A 52 2.05 -13.54 -9.80
C ALA A 52 1.71 -12.58 -10.95
N LYS A 53 0.93 -13.05 -11.92
CA LYS A 53 0.43 -12.22 -13.02
C LYS A 53 -1.06 -11.92 -12.85
N ASP A 54 -1.44 -10.65 -13.07
CA ASP A 54 -2.82 -10.21 -13.32
C ASP A 54 -2.87 -9.63 -14.75
N GLY A 55 -3.18 -10.48 -15.75
CA GLY A 55 -2.96 -10.17 -17.16
C GLY A 55 -1.47 -10.09 -17.51
N ASP A 56 -1.04 -8.96 -18.05
CA ASP A 56 0.36 -8.70 -18.37
C ASP A 56 1.15 -8.09 -17.21
N ASN A 57 0.47 -7.66 -16.14
CA ASN A 57 1.04 -6.98 -14.97
C ASN A 57 1.57 -8.00 -13.96
N HIS A 58 2.73 -7.71 -13.34
CA HIS A 58 3.26 -8.47 -12.22
C HIS A 58 2.79 -7.84 -10.89
N VAL A 59 2.34 -8.67 -9.98
CA VAL A 59 1.79 -8.26 -8.69
C VAL A 59 2.35 -9.12 -7.56
N LEU A 60 2.43 -8.60 -6.35
CA LEU A 60 2.71 -9.45 -5.19
C LEU A 60 1.41 -10.07 -4.69
N TYR A 61 1.36 -11.39 -4.67
CA TYR A 61 0.17 -12.19 -4.35
C TYR A 61 0.31 -12.92 -3.01
N GLN A 62 -0.60 -12.63 -2.08
CA GLN A 62 -0.82 -13.48 -0.93
C GLN A 62 -1.82 -14.59 -1.31
N LYS A 63 -1.40 -15.85 -1.29
CA LYS A 63 -2.19 -16.99 -1.78
C LYS A 63 -2.57 -18.02 -0.72
N ALA A 64 -2.02 -17.92 0.49
CA ALA A 64 -2.33 -18.87 1.56
C ALA A 64 -3.81 -18.82 1.94
N LYS A 65 -4.34 -19.98 2.34
CA LYS A 65 -5.64 -20.16 2.97
C LYS A 65 -5.41 -20.65 4.38
N ASN A 66 -5.19 -19.72 5.29
CA ASN A 66 -4.95 -19.99 6.70
C ASN A 66 -6.26 -19.92 7.51
N ASP A 67 -6.18 -20.27 8.79
CA ASP A 67 -7.30 -20.15 9.73
C ASP A 67 -7.59 -18.68 10.10
N ASP A 68 -8.74 -18.44 10.71
CA ASP A 68 -9.21 -17.09 11.09
C ASP A 68 -8.29 -16.37 12.10
N ALA A 69 -7.44 -17.08 12.83
CA ALA A 69 -6.51 -16.49 13.78
C ALA A 69 -5.22 -15.97 13.12
N THR A 70 -4.95 -16.34 11.86
CA THR A 70 -3.67 -16.07 11.20
C THR A 70 -3.68 -14.70 10.53
N PHE A 71 -2.65 -13.89 10.84
CA PHE A 71 -2.30 -12.67 10.11
C PHE A 71 -1.17 -12.97 9.13
N ASN A 72 -1.43 -12.85 7.84
CA ASN A 72 -0.44 -13.03 6.79
C ASN A 72 0.35 -11.72 6.64
N VAL A 73 1.67 -11.77 6.72
CA VAL A 73 2.53 -10.59 6.75
C VAL A 73 3.73 -10.79 5.83
N ALA A 74 3.97 -9.83 4.94
CA ALA A 74 5.22 -9.67 4.22
C ALA A 74 5.83 -8.31 4.56
N LEU A 75 7.11 -8.27 4.93
CA LEU A 75 7.81 -7.04 5.29
C LEU A 75 8.84 -6.68 4.23
N VAL A 76 9.13 -5.39 4.08
CA VAL A 76 10.15 -4.89 3.14
C VAL A 76 11.48 -4.75 3.88
N GLU A 77 12.45 -5.57 3.49
CA GLU A 77 13.79 -5.60 4.08
C GLU A 77 14.51 -4.26 3.94
N GLY A 78 15.25 -3.89 4.98
CA GLY A 78 16.10 -2.71 4.97
C GLY A 78 15.34 -1.38 4.97
N THR A 79 14.00 -1.41 5.16
CA THR A 79 13.25 -0.18 5.45
C THR A 79 13.24 0.11 6.94
N SER A 80 13.30 1.41 7.29
CA SER A 80 13.23 1.88 8.68
C SER A 80 12.67 3.30 8.65
N CYS A 81 11.33 3.39 8.55
CA CYS A 81 10.60 4.64 8.33
C CYS A 81 9.89 5.05 9.62
N LYS A 82 9.96 6.34 9.97
CA LYS A 82 9.29 6.90 11.14
C LYS A 82 8.07 7.72 10.77
N ASP A 83 8.26 8.79 10.05
CA ASP A 83 7.17 9.56 9.44
C ASP A 83 7.05 9.10 7.99
N ILE A 84 5.84 8.86 7.53
CA ILE A 84 5.62 8.20 6.24
C ILE A 84 4.48 8.83 5.45
N ASP A 85 4.60 8.73 4.15
CA ASP A 85 3.52 8.70 3.16
C ASP A 85 3.65 7.39 2.40
N LEU A 86 2.77 6.43 2.70
CA LEU A 86 2.83 5.04 2.26
C LEU A 86 1.56 4.69 1.48
N SER A 87 1.69 4.15 0.28
CA SER A 87 0.55 3.75 -0.54
C SER A 87 0.78 2.40 -1.23
N VAL A 88 -0.32 1.71 -1.56
CA VAL A 88 -0.32 0.47 -2.33
C VAL A 88 -1.61 0.34 -3.12
N LYS A 89 -1.56 -0.23 -4.30
CA LYS A 89 -2.73 -0.77 -4.99
C LYS A 89 -3.07 -2.15 -4.42
N LEU A 90 -4.33 -2.37 -4.11
CA LEU A 90 -4.87 -3.61 -3.56
C LEU A 90 -6.05 -4.08 -4.39
N LYS A 91 -6.09 -5.38 -4.72
CA LYS A 91 -7.26 -6.06 -5.28
C LYS A 91 -7.54 -7.33 -4.49
N ALA A 92 -8.74 -7.42 -3.93
CA ALA A 92 -9.22 -8.63 -3.29
C ALA A 92 -9.55 -9.69 -4.36
N VAL A 93 -8.94 -10.88 -4.26
CA VAL A 93 -9.12 -11.93 -5.26
C VAL A 93 -10.11 -12.99 -4.78
N ALA A 94 -9.91 -13.49 -3.58
CA ALA A 94 -10.74 -14.53 -2.97
C ALA A 94 -10.64 -14.49 -1.44
N GLY A 95 -11.52 -15.26 -0.81
CA GLY A 95 -11.61 -15.46 0.63
C GLY A 95 -13.06 -15.53 1.08
N GLU A 96 -13.38 -16.47 1.96
CA GLU A 96 -14.73 -16.70 2.50
C GLU A 96 -14.81 -16.30 3.97
N VAL A 97 -13.71 -16.47 4.71
CA VAL A 97 -13.58 -16.09 6.13
C VAL A 97 -13.15 -14.62 6.24
N ASP A 98 -12.18 -14.21 5.42
CA ASP A 98 -11.74 -12.82 5.30
C ASP A 98 -11.43 -12.51 3.83
N ARG A 99 -11.48 -11.24 3.42
CA ARG A 99 -11.18 -10.83 2.06
C ARG A 99 -10.58 -9.42 2.06
N GLY A 100 -9.52 -9.22 1.26
CA GLY A 100 -8.83 -7.94 1.19
C GLY A 100 -7.48 -7.96 1.90
N GLY A 101 -6.98 -6.78 2.22
CA GLY A 101 -5.64 -6.64 2.77
C GLY A 101 -5.32 -5.22 3.19
N GLY A 102 -4.04 -4.95 3.43
CA GLY A 102 -3.66 -3.65 3.94
C GLY A 102 -2.17 -3.37 3.99
N LEU A 103 -1.87 -2.17 4.49
CA LEU A 103 -0.54 -1.62 4.68
C LEU A 103 -0.09 -1.78 6.13
N VAL A 104 1.15 -2.20 6.29
CA VAL A 104 1.86 -2.28 7.58
C VAL A 104 2.93 -1.19 7.64
N TRP A 105 3.08 -0.54 8.79
CA TRP A 105 4.16 0.43 9.03
C TRP A 105 4.62 0.42 10.48
N ARG A 106 5.81 1.02 10.71
CA ARG A 106 6.57 0.97 11.99
C ARG A 106 6.63 -0.45 12.56
N ALA A 107 6.77 -1.46 11.68
CA ALA A 107 6.86 -2.84 12.10
C ALA A 107 8.22 -3.11 12.74
N LYS A 108 8.21 -3.71 13.94
CA LYS A 108 9.38 -4.30 14.58
C LYS A 108 9.58 -5.73 14.09
N ASP A 109 8.48 -6.43 13.90
CA ASP A 109 8.36 -7.84 13.50
C ASP A 109 6.93 -8.12 13.04
N SER A 110 6.61 -9.38 12.70
CA SER A 110 5.28 -9.83 12.27
C SER A 110 4.20 -9.84 13.37
N LYS A 111 4.51 -9.37 14.58
CA LYS A 111 3.57 -9.31 15.73
C LYS A 111 3.43 -7.91 16.32
N ASN A 112 4.24 -6.92 15.87
CA ASN A 112 4.28 -5.59 16.45
C ASN A 112 4.35 -4.53 15.34
N TYR A 113 3.20 -3.93 14.97
CA TYR A 113 3.06 -2.97 13.87
C TYR A 113 1.74 -2.21 13.91
N TYR A 114 1.66 -1.11 13.15
CA TYR A 114 0.38 -0.51 12.76
C TYR A 114 -0.13 -1.11 11.45
N LEU A 115 -1.45 -1.07 11.26
CA LEU A 115 -2.15 -1.66 10.13
C LEU A 115 -3.34 -0.80 9.69
N ALA A 116 -3.44 -0.48 8.40
CA ALA A 116 -4.68 -0.04 7.75
C ALA A 116 -5.15 -1.14 6.78
N ARG A 117 -6.42 -1.55 6.90
CA ARG A 117 -6.98 -2.68 6.15
C ARG A 117 -8.30 -2.31 5.47
N TYR A 118 -8.41 -2.56 4.18
CA TYR A 118 -9.68 -2.61 3.45
C TYR A 118 -10.18 -4.03 3.30
N ASN A 119 -11.48 -4.25 3.56
CA ASN A 119 -12.13 -5.55 3.44
C ASN A 119 -13.48 -5.39 2.74
N PRO A 120 -13.58 -5.79 1.44
CA PRO A 120 -14.83 -5.72 0.68
C PRO A 120 -15.88 -6.74 1.14
N LEU A 121 -15.51 -7.86 1.77
CA LEU A 121 -16.46 -8.84 2.32
C LEU A 121 -17.23 -8.29 3.52
N GLU A 122 -16.59 -7.46 4.32
CA GLU A 122 -17.16 -6.83 5.52
C GLU A 122 -17.61 -5.37 5.29
N ASP A 123 -17.49 -4.84 4.07
CA ASP A 123 -17.81 -3.45 3.73
C ASP A 123 -17.11 -2.42 4.63
N ASN A 124 -15.81 -2.61 4.92
CA ASN A 124 -15.14 -1.69 5.82
C ASN A 124 -13.67 -1.40 5.48
N PHE A 125 -13.26 -0.19 5.89
CA PHE A 125 -11.88 0.25 5.96
C PHE A 125 -11.57 0.60 7.41
N ARG A 126 -10.51 0.01 7.96
CA ARG A 126 -10.19 0.09 9.40
C ARG A 126 -8.71 0.33 9.64
N VAL A 127 -8.40 1.02 10.74
CA VAL A 127 -7.04 1.21 11.24
C VAL A 127 -6.87 0.57 12.61
N TYR A 128 -5.70 -0.06 12.81
CA TYR A 128 -5.39 -0.87 13.99
C TYR A 128 -3.94 -0.71 14.43
N LYS A 129 -3.64 -1.18 15.63
CA LYS A 129 -2.33 -1.71 15.99
C LYS A 129 -2.39 -3.21 16.23
N VAL A 130 -1.28 -3.88 15.99
CA VAL A 130 -1.01 -5.24 16.44
C VAL A 130 0.16 -5.15 17.40
N GLN A 131 -0.03 -5.59 18.64
CA GLN A 131 0.99 -5.61 19.69
C GLN A 131 1.01 -7.01 20.31
N ASP A 132 2.18 -7.64 20.29
CA ASP A 132 2.37 -9.02 20.73
C ASP A 132 1.37 -10.00 20.08
N GLY A 133 1.08 -9.77 18.78
CA GLY A 133 0.14 -10.55 18.00
C GLY A 133 -1.35 -10.26 18.27
N LYS A 134 -1.67 -9.34 19.18
CA LYS A 134 -3.05 -8.94 19.49
C LYS A 134 -3.44 -7.69 18.73
N ARG A 135 -4.49 -7.78 17.93
CA ARG A 135 -5.01 -6.66 17.14
C ARG A 135 -6.00 -5.83 17.95
N THR A 136 -5.77 -4.51 18.00
CA THR A 136 -6.65 -3.52 18.62
C THR A 136 -7.10 -2.53 17.55
N GLN A 137 -8.41 -2.39 17.35
CA GLN A 137 -8.99 -1.42 16.40
C GLN A 137 -9.05 -0.03 17.01
N PHE A 138 -8.66 0.98 16.23
CA PHE A 138 -8.83 2.39 16.58
C PHE A 138 -10.11 2.97 15.97
N GLN A 139 -10.28 2.82 14.65
CA GLN A 139 -11.37 3.41 13.90
C GLN A 139 -11.83 2.51 12.75
N SER A 140 -13.10 2.70 12.30
CA SER A 140 -13.71 2.00 11.18
C SER A 140 -14.59 2.95 10.38
N ALA A 141 -14.48 2.86 9.06
CA ALA A 141 -15.41 3.47 8.11
C ALA A 141 -16.15 2.36 7.35
N LYS A 142 -17.44 2.58 7.08
CA LYS A 142 -18.22 1.69 6.22
C LYS A 142 -17.98 2.10 4.76
N ILE A 143 -17.47 1.18 3.95
CA ILE A 143 -17.22 1.38 2.52
C ILE A 143 -17.73 0.15 1.80
N PRO A 144 -18.77 0.28 0.93
CA PRO A 144 -19.26 -0.84 0.14
C PRO A 144 -18.14 -1.49 -0.66
N GLY A 145 -18.08 -2.80 -0.61
CA GLY A 145 -17.00 -3.58 -1.21
C GLY A 145 -17.32 -4.05 -2.63
N ASP A 146 -16.30 -4.04 -3.47
CA ASP A 146 -16.24 -4.78 -4.72
C ASP A 146 -14.83 -5.34 -4.94
N ASP A 147 -14.63 -6.15 -5.99
CA ASP A 147 -13.37 -6.83 -6.28
C ASP A 147 -12.49 -6.04 -7.29
N LYS A 148 -12.63 -4.71 -7.35
CA LYS A 148 -11.77 -3.85 -8.18
C LYS A 148 -10.44 -3.54 -7.51
N TRP A 149 -9.55 -2.91 -8.23
CA TRP A 149 -8.35 -2.29 -7.68
C TRP A 149 -8.70 -1.03 -6.87
N TYR A 150 -8.12 -0.92 -5.69
CA TYR A 150 -8.17 0.24 -4.81
C TYR A 150 -6.77 0.74 -4.49
N THR A 151 -6.61 2.03 -4.29
CA THR A 151 -5.38 2.60 -3.75
C THR A 151 -5.58 2.89 -2.27
N LEU A 152 -4.85 2.16 -1.42
CA LEU A 152 -4.74 2.48 0.01
C LEU A 152 -3.57 3.42 0.19
N ARG A 153 -3.76 4.47 1.00
CA ARG A 153 -2.70 5.39 1.41
C ARG A 153 -2.78 5.64 2.91
N VAL A 154 -1.62 5.69 3.54
CA VAL A 154 -1.47 6.03 4.96
C VAL A 154 -0.41 7.10 5.08
N THR A 155 -0.73 8.16 5.79
CA THR A 155 0.27 9.12 6.27
C THR A 155 0.37 9.03 7.78
N MET A 156 1.61 9.02 8.30
CA MET A 156 1.85 9.15 9.74
C MET A 156 2.95 10.15 9.99
N VAL A 157 2.63 11.17 10.78
CA VAL A 157 3.58 12.20 11.24
C VAL A 157 3.52 12.25 12.77
N VAL A 158 4.63 11.92 13.41
CA VAL A 158 4.75 11.77 14.87
C VAL A 158 3.73 10.73 15.40
N THR A 159 2.55 11.16 15.83
CA THR A 159 1.46 10.30 16.38
C THR A 159 0.19 10.33 15.55
N LYS A 160 0.09 11.26 14.60
CA LYS A 160 -1.10 11.47 13.79
C LYS A 160 -1.09 10.55 12.58
N ILE A 161 -2.13 9.75 12.46
CA ILE A 161 -2.33 8.76 11.39
C ILE A 161 -3.56 9.20 10.59
N ALA A 162 -3.44 9.32 9.28
CA ALA A 162 -4.57 9.44 8.36
C ALA A 162 -4.54 8.30 7.35
N CYS A 163 -5.73 7.78 7.00
CA CYS A 163 -5.85 6.69 6.04
C CYS A 163 -6.87 7.06 4.96
N ASP A 164 -6.42 6.94 3.72
CA ASP A 164 -7.19 7.24 2.53
C ASP A 164 -7.45 5.97 1.71
N LEU A 165 -8.57 5.94 1.00
CA LEU A 165 -8.90 4.94 -0.01
C LEU A 165 -9.33 5.68 -1.28
N ASP A 166 -8.67 5.42 -2.42
CA ASP A 166 -8.89 6.11 -3.69
C ASP A 166 -8.90 7.65 -3.53
N ASP A 167 -7.83 8.19 -2.90
CA ASP A 167 -7.61 9.61 -2.61
C ASP A 167 -8.65 10.27 -1.69
N GLN A 168 -9.61 9.52 -1.16
CA GLN A 168 -10.55 10.01 -0.17
C GLN A 168 -10.13 9.62 1.24
N LYS A 169 -9.96 10.62 2.14
CA LYS A 169 -9.68 10.37 3.56
C LYS A 169 -10.91 9.85 4.28
N TYR A 170 -10.78 8.70 4.94
CA TYR A 170 -11.83 8.06 5.71
C TYR A 170 -11.54 7.96 7.21
N LEU A 171 -10.27 7.84 7.58
CA LEU A 171 -9.89 7.59 8.98
C LEU A 171 -8.81 8.57 9.40
N GLU A 172 -8.90 9.04 10.67
CA GLU A 172 -7.88 9.88 11.29
C GLU A 172 -7.83 9.56 12.79
N VAL A 173 -6.66 9.16 13.28
CA VAL A 173 -6.44 8.75 14.67
C VAL A 173 -5.08 9.23 15.17
N GLU A 174 -4.88 9.21 16.49
CA GLU A 174 -3.59 9.45 17.12
C GLU A 174 -3.21 8.26 18.00
N ASP A 175 -1.97 7.76 17.84
CA ASP A 175 -1.42 6.72 18.71
C ASP A 175 0.12 6.83 18.79
N ALA A 176 0.69 6.54 19.97
CA ALA A 176 2.12 6.61 20.24
C ALA A 176 2.71 5.26 20.68
N THR A 177 2.03 4.15 20.38
CA THR A 177 2.45 2.81 20.82
C THR A 177 3.81 2.41 20.25
N PHE A 178 4.04 2.72 18.96
CA PHE A 178 5.32 2.46 18.30
C PHE A 178 5.99 3.79 17.92
N PRO A 179 6.79 4.38 18.84
CA PRO A 179 7.39 5.70 18.63
C PRO A 179 8.61 5.69 17.70
N GLU A 180 9.20 4.51 17.51
CA GLU A 180 10.43 4.36 16.73
C GLU A 180 10.13 4.07 15.24
N ALA A 181 11.14 4.32 14.40
CA ALA A 181 11.13 3.89 13.01
C ALA A 181 11.04 2.36 12.92
N GLY A 182 10.41 1.85 11.88
CA GLY A 182 10.28 0.42 11.65
C GLY A 182 10.06 0.09 10.18
N MET A 183 9.96 -1.20 9.88
CA MET A 183 9.72 -1.68 8.53
C MET A 183 8.31 -1.32 8.04
N ILE A 184 8.17 -1.25 6.73
CA ILE A 184 6.87 -1.23 6.05
C ILE A 184 6.57 -2.62 5.50
N GLY A 185 5.31 -2.86 5.14
CA GLY A 185 4.92 -4.15 4.58
C GLY A 185 3.46 -4.24 4.17
N LEU A 186 3.07 -5.48 3.85
CA LEU A 186 1.75 -5.85 3.38
C LEU A 186 1.13 -6.89 4.29
N TRP A 187 -0.21 -6.90 4.33
CA TRP A 187 -0.97 -7.70 5.27
C TRP A 187 -2.24 -8.25 4.63
N SER A 188 -2.60 -9.45 5.02
CA SER A 188 -3.95 -9.99 4.87
C SER A 188 -4.32 -10.86 6.07
N LYS A 189 -5.51 -11.48 6.06
CA LYS A 189 -5.95 -12.33 7.16
C LYS A 189 -6.56 -13.63 6.66
N ALA A 190 -6.38 -14.69 7.42
CA ALA A 190 -7.03 -15.98 7.20
C ALA A 190 -6.83 -16.51 5.76
N ASP A 191 -7.93 -16.76 5.08
CA ASP A 191 -7.99 -17.26 3.70
C ASP A 191 -8.07 -16.14 2.63
N ALA A 192 -7.90 -14.87 3.04
CA ALA A 192 -7.93 -13.74 2.11
C ALA A 192 -6.78 -13.84 1.11
N GLN A 193 -7.11 -14.04 -0.14
CA GLN A 193 -6.18 -14.02 -1.26
C GLN A 193 -6.25 -12.64 -1.94
N SER A 194 -5.11 -11.96 -2.03
CA SER A 194 -5.08 -10.56 -2.47
C SER A 194 -3.85 -10.27 -3.32
N TYR A 195 -4.05 -9.45 -4.34
CA TYR A 195 -3.00 -8.84 -5.14
C TYR A 195 -2.63 -7.47 -4.60
N PHE A 196 -1.34 -7.18 -4.62
CA PHE A 196 -0.77 -5.90 -4.26
C PHE A 196 0.18 -5.43 -5.36
N ASP A 197 0.16 -4.13 -5.65
CA ASP A 197 0.99 -3.53 -6.67
C ASP A 197 1.36 -2.08 -6.31
N ASP A 198 2.40 -1.55 -6.96
CA ASP A 198 2.84 -0.15 -6.80
C ASP A 198 2.99 0.27 -5.31
N LEU A 199 3.58 -0.61 -4.45
CA LEU A 199 3.90 -0.20 -3.09
C LEU A 199 4.89 0.95 -3.13
N THR A 200 4.53 2.06 -2.51
CA THR A 200 5.33 3.29 -2.56
C THR A 200 5.47 3.89 -1.16
N VAL A 201 6.66 4.34 -0.80
CA VAL A 201 6.92 5.08 0.44
C VAL A 201 7.77 6.31 0.17
N SER A 202 7.46 7.41 0.86
CA SER A 202 8.31 8.59 1.06
C SER A 202 8.32 9.01 2.53
N GLU A 203 9.41 9.67 2.95
CA GLU A 203 9.64 10.20 4.31
C GLU A 203 9.78 11.71 4.31
#